data_34b811c3f5731a4d1eff90e72da5c884
#
_entry.id   34b811c3f5731a4d1eff90e72da5c884
#
_cell.length_a   1.000
_cell.length_b   1.000
_cell.length_c   1.000
_cell.angle_alpha   90.00
_cell.angle_beta   90.00
_cell.angle_gamma   90.00
#
_symmetry.space_group_name_H-M   'P 1'
#
loop_
_entity.id
_entity.type
_entity.pdbx_description
1 polymer ?
#
loop_
_entity_poly.entity_id
_entity_poly.type
_entity_poly.pdbx_seq_one_letter_code
_entity_poly.pdbx_strand_id
1 'polypeptide(L)'
;YGIMTDIDRAEDELTPPPEGTGAISAHMTVDRQASHFKRARQARETEIVEDYVELIADLIDEQGEARSVDVAKRLGVTGATVNKMIARLKQMNFVNTEPYRSVFLTDAGRKMAEASRARHHTVVALLRAVGVDEATAWADAEGMEHRCSPETLTAFAEFVKKQKL
;
A
#
# COMPACT_ATOMS: atom_id res chain seq x y z
N TYR A 1 -23.06 33.20 -13.44
CA TYR A 1 -22.39 33.26 -12.14
C TYR A 1 -21.59 31.99 -12.00
N GLY A 2 -20.31 32.07 -12.39
CA GLY A 2 -19.40 30.95 -12.37
C GLY A 2 -18.84 30.75 -10.96
N ILE A 3 -18.93 29.54 -10.45
CA ILE A 3 -18.17 29.10 -9.30
C ILE A 3 -16.79 28.70 -9.87
N MET A 4 -15.84 29.61 -9.69
CA MET A 4 -14.43 29.35 -9.93
C MET A 4 -13.96 28.38 -8.84
N THR A 5 -13.64 27.17 -9.20
CA THR A 5 -13.18 26.12 -8.28
C THR A 5 -11.74 26.41 -7.88
N ASP A 6 -11.45 26.29 -6.57
CA ASP A 6 -10.15 26.54 -5.92
C ASP A 6 -8.98 25.62 -6.37
N ILE A 7 -9.10 24.97 -7.53
CA ILE A 7 -8.08 24.07 -8.08
C ILE A 7 -6.95 24.81 -8.80
N ASP A 8 -7.21 26.05 -9.25
CA ASP A 8 -6.24 26.84 -10.03
C ASP A 8 -5.15 27.55 -9.20
N ARG A 9 -5.11 27.33 -7.89
CA ARG A 9 -4.16 28.05 -7.01
C ARG A 9 -2.99 27.21 -6.50
N ALA A 10 -2.94 25.94 -6.83
CA ALA A 10 -1.90 25.02 -6.34
C ALA A 10 -0.73 24.80 -7.32
N GLU A 11 -0.74 25.40 -8.52
CA GLU A 11 0.28 25.13 -9.54
C GLU A 11 1.50 26.08 -9.50
N ASP A 12 1.55 27.07 -8.60
CA ASP A 12 2.51 28.16 -8.74
C ASP A 12 3.64 28.19 -7.67
N GLU A 13 3.85 27.13 -6.89
CA GLU A 13 4.97 27.07 -5.93
C GLU A 13 5.70 25.71 -5.88
N LEU A 14 5.85 25.01 -7.01
CA LEU A 14 6.85 23.96 -7.08
C LEU A 14 8.23 24.61 -7.27
N THR A 15 8.92 24.88 -6.18
CA THR A 15 10.35 25.25 -6.23
C THR A 15 11.11 24.18 -6.98
N PRO A 16 11.89 24.53 -8.01
CA PRO A 16 12.68 23.55 -8.72
C PRO A 16 13.67 22.87 -7.77
N PRO A 17 13.97 21.58 -7.97
CA PRO A 17 14.95 20.87 -7.14
C PRO A 17 16.31 21.58 -7.19
N PRO A 18 17.10 21.52 -6.11
CA PRO A 18 18.39 22.20 -6.02
C PRO A 18 19.30 21.80 -7.18
N GLU A 19 19.92 22.78 -7.82
CA GLU A 19 20.90 22.58 -8.88
C GLU A 19 22.07 21.75 -8.31
N GLY A 20 22.23 20.50 -8.76
CA GLY A 20 23.28 19.60 -8.29
C GLY A 20 23.01 18.11 -8.45
N THR A 21 21.78 17.72 -8.69
CA THR A 21 21.48 16.37 -9.14
C THR A 21 21.79 16.28 -10.63
N GLY A 22 22.94 15.68 -10.97
CA GLY A 22 23.36 15.47 -12.34
C GLY A 22 22.21 15.01 -13.20
N ALA A 23 22.02 15.65 -14.35
CA ALA A 23 20.96 15.41 -15.29
C ALA A 23 20.77 13.89 -15.45
N ILE A 24 19.65 13.37 -14.94
CA ILE A 24 19.19 12.04 -15.24
C ILE A 24 18.79 12.12 -16.71
N SER A 25 19.78 11.95 -17.60
CA SER A 25 19.57 11.82 -19.03
C SER A 25 18.75 10.57 -19.25
N ALA A 26 17.46 10.76 -19.32
CA ALA A 26 16.46 9.71 -19.32
C ALA A 26 16.18 9.21 -20.72
N HIS A 27 17.17 8.77 -21.46
CA HIS A 27 16.95 7.81 -22.53
C HIS A 27 17.08 6.41 -21.94
N MET A 28 16.02 5.96 -21.23
CA MET A 28 15.94 4.56 -20.83
C MET A 28 15.88 3.71 -22.11
N THR A 29 16.76 2.70 -22.20
CA THR A 29 16.66 1.71 -23.26
C THR A 29 15.29 1.00 -23.19
N VAL A 30 14.80 0.52 -24.34
CA VAL A 30 13.52 -0.20 -24.44
C VAL A 30 13.42 -1.32 -23.41
N ASP A 31 14.50 -2.08 -23.19
CA ASP A 31 14.55 -3.18 -22.22
C ASP A 31 14.42 -2.68 -20.76
N ARG A 32 15.04 -1.56 -20.46
CA ARG A 32 14.96 -0.93 -19.13
C ARG A 32 13.55 -0.42 -18.87
N GLN A 33 12.91 0.17 -19.88
CA GLN A 33 11.53 0.63 -19.80
C GLN A 33 10.56 -0.55 -19.65
N ALA A 34 10.73 -1.62 -20.43
CA ALA A 34 9.93 -2.85 -20.33
C ALA A 34 10.06 -3.48 -18.93
N SER A 35 11.27 -3.52 -18.37
CA SER A 35 11.54 -4.03 -17.03
C SER A 35 10.83 -3.19 -15.94
N HIS A 36 10.81 -1.87 -16.09
CA HIS A 36 10.08 -0.97 -15.20
C HIS A 36 8.58 -1.25 -15.20
N PHE A 37 7.97 -1.37 -16.38
CA PHE A 37 6.54 -1.69 -16.50
C PHE A 37 6.20 -3.08 -15.96
N LYS A 38 7.09 -4.06 -16.15
CA LYS A 38 6.91 -5.40 -15.58
C LYS A 38 6.89 -5.35 -14.04
N ARG A 39 7.86 -4.66 -13.44
CA ARG A 39 7.91 -4.47 -11.98
C ARG A 39 6.67 -3.73 -11.44
N ALA A 40 6.22 -2.68 -12.13
CA ALA A 40 5.03 -1.94 -11.73
C ALA A 40 3.75 -2.81 -11.77
N ARG A 41 3.62 -3.70 -12.78
CA ARG A 41 2.50 -4.66 -12.83
C ARG A 41 2.57 -5.67 -11.70
N GLN A 42 3.75 -6.25 -11.44
CA GLN A 42 3.94 -7.20 -10.34
C GLN A 42 3.65 -6.56 -8.98
N ALA A 43 4.09 -5.33 -8.77
CA ALA A 43 3.82 -4.59 -7.54
C ALA A 43 2.31 -4.42 -7.31
N ARG A 44 1.54 -4.04 -8.35
CA ARG A 44 0.07 -3.91 -8.25
C ARG A 44 -0.63 -5.23 -7.92
N GLU A 45 -0.16 -6.34 -8.49
CA GLU A 45 -0.73 -7.65 -8.16
C GLU A 45 -0.47 -8.06 -6.72
N THR A 46 0.70 -7.74 -6.19
CA THR A 46 1.07 -7.98 -4.80
C THR A 46 0.28 -7.08 -3.86
N GLU A 47 0.19 -5.79 -4.17
CA GLU A 47 -0.61 -4.79 -3.46
C GLU A 47 -2.04 -5.29 -3.22
N ILE A 48 -2.75 -5.70 -4.28
CA ILE A 48 -4.12 -6.23 -4.16
C ILE A 48 -4.20 -7.45 -3.22
N VAL A 49 -3.21 -8.34 -3.27
CA VAL A 49 -3.17 -9.51 -2.38
C VAL A 49 -2.95 -9.09 -0.94
N GLU A 50 -2.04 -8.15 -0.70
CA GLU A 50 -1.73 -7.61 0.62
C GLU A 50 -2.93 -6.90 1.22
N ASP A 51 -3.61 -6.01 0.47
CA ASP A 51 -4.81 -5.29 0.89
C ASP A 51 -5.92 -6.23 1.37
N TYR A 52 -6.16 -7.31 0.62
CA TYR A 52 -7.15 -8.30 1.03
C TYR A 52 -6.77 -9.05 2.30
N VAL A 53 -5.50 -9.45 2.41
CA VAL A 53 -5.00 -10.19 3.58
C VAL A 53 -5.02 -9.29 4.82
N GLU A 54 -4.63 -8.03 4.69
CA GLU A 54 -4.65 -7.04 5.76
C GLU A 54 -6.09 -6.75 6.22
N LEU A 55 -7.00 -6.49 5.29
CA LEU A 55 -8.41 -6.29 5.62
C LEU A 55 -9.04 -7.51 6.31
N ILE A 56 -8.71 -8.74 5.87
CA ILE A 56 -9.16 -9.95 6.55
C ILE A 56 -8.60 -10.01 7.98
N ALA A 57 -7.33 -9.64 8.18
CA ALA A 57 -6.74 -9.56 9.51
C ALA A 57 -7.48 -8.54 10.40
N ASP A 58 -7.75 -7.35 9.87
CA ASP A 58 -8.48 -6.31 10.59
C ASP A 58 -9.88 -6.74 11.01
N LEU A 59 -10.61 -7.39 10.10
CA LEU A 59 -11.95 -7.92 10.41
C LEU A 59 -11.90 -8.98 11.51
N ILE A 60 -10.90 -9.86 11.48
CA ILE A 60 -10.71 -10.88 12.54
C ILE A 60 -10.37 -10.20 13.87
N ASP A 61 -9.48 -9.21 13.86
CA ASP A 61 -9.06 -8.50 15.08
C ASP A 61 -10.22 -7.67 15.67
N GLU A 62 -11.06 -7.05 14.84
CA GLU A 62 -12.17 -6.20 15.27
C GLU A 62 -13.44 -6.98 15.67
N GLN A 63 -13.77 -8.05 14.94
CA GLN A 63 -15.06 -8.75 15.01
C GLN A 63 -14.93 -10.22 15.40
N GLY A 64 -13.70 -10.74 15.50
CA GLY A 64 -13.42 -12.15 15.77
C GLY A 64 -13.52 -13.06 14.55
N GLU A 65 -14.04 -12.54 13.42
CA GLU A 65 -14.16 -13.29 12.16
C GLU A 65 -14.15 -12.37 10.94
N ALA A 66 -13.77 -12.91 9.77
CA ALA A 66 -13.90 -12.22 8.49
C ALA A 66 -14.87 -12.97 7.59
N ARG A 67 -15.94 -12.30 7.11
CA ARG A 67 -16.90 -12.85 6.15
C ARG A 67 -16.74 -12.18 4.80
N SER A 68 -16.91 -12.95 3.72
CA SER A 68 -16.83 -12.40 2.34
C SER A 68 -17.71 -11.18 2.12
N VAL A 69 -18.89 -11.13 2.77
CA VAL A 69 -19.81 -9.99 2.68
C VAL A 69 -19.25 -8.73 3.32
N ASP A 70 -18.54 -8.86 4.44
CA ASP A 70 -17.92 -7.72 5.13
C ASP A 70 -16.69 -7.21 4.36
N VAL A 71 -15.90 -8.13 3.81
CA VAL A 71 -14.79 -7.78 2.90
C VAL A 71 -15.32 -7.01 1.68
N ALA A 72 -16.38 -7.51 1.04
CA ALA A 72 -17.01 -6.86 -0.13
C ALA A 72 -17.49 -5.45 0.21
N LYS A 73 -18.14 -5.29 1.36
CA LYS A 73 -18.65 -4.00 1.83
C LYS A 73 -17.52 -2.99 2.08
N ARG A 74 -16.44 -3.40 2.74
CA ARG A 74 -15.31 -2.51 3.05
C ARG A 74 -14.51 -2.11 1.82
N LEU A 75 -14.30 -3.02 0.88
CA LEU A 75 -13.60 -2.73 -0.38
C LEU A 75 -14.48 -2.06 -1.44
N GLY A 76 -15.81 -1.98 -1.22
CA GLY A 76 -16.72 -1.41 -2.22
C GLY A 76 -16.80 -2.24 -3.52
N VAL A 77 -16.60 -3.56 -3.44
CA VAL A 77 -16.60 -4.48 -4.58
C VAL A 77 -17.73 -5.52 -4.47
N THR A 78 -17.99 -6.25 -5.55
CA THR A 78 -19.02 -7.29 -5.55
C THR A 78 -18.58 -8.54 -4.79
N GLY A 79 -19.54 -9.29 -4.21
CA GLY A 79 -19.24 -10.58 -3.57
C GLY A 79 -18.57 -11.59 -4.53
N ALA A 80 -18.90 -11.54 -5.82
CA ALA A 80 -18.26 -12.38 -6.83
C ALA A 80 -16.77 -12.06 -6.97
N THR A 81 -16.40 -10.77 -6.94
CA THR A 81 -15.00 -10.32 -6.96
C THR A 81 -14.25 -10.82 -5.72
N VAL A 82 -14.85 -10.68 -4.54
CA VAL A 82 -14.27 -11.17 -3.28
C VAL A 82 -14.09 -12.69 -3.31
N ASN A 83 -15.10 -13.44 -3.70
CA ASN A 83 -15.01 -14.91 -3.75
C ASN A 83 -13.89 -15.39 -4.70
N LYS A 84 -13.73 -14.73 -5.84
CA LYS A 84 -12.62 -15.02 -6.76
C LYS A 84 -11.26 -14.75 -6.11
N MET A 85 -11.13 -13.65 -5.38
CA MET A 85 -9.88 -13.32 -4.69
C MET A 85 -9.62 -14.28 -3.53
N ILE A 86 -10.61 -14.61 -2.72
CA ILE A 86 -10.48 -15.60 -1.63
C ILE A 86 -10.02 -16.95 -2.19
N ALA A 87 -10.56 -17.40 -3.32
CA ALA A 87 -10.10 -18.62 -3.97
C ALA A 87 -8.61 -18.54 -4.37
N ARG A 88 -8.18 -17.39 -4.91
CA ARG A 88 -6.77 -17.13 -5.23
C ARG A 88 -5.88 -17.14 -3.97
N LEU A 89 -6.29 -16.44 -2.92
CA LEU A 89 -5.57 -16.39 -1.64
C LEU A 89 -5.42 -17.78 -1.00
N LYS A 90 -6.45 -18.62 -1.14
CA LYS A 90 -6.41 -20.01 -0.70
C LYS A 90 -5.38 -20.83 -1.48
N GLN A 91 -5.32 -20.68 -2.81
CA GLN A 91 -4.30 -21.31 -3.65
C GLN A 91 -2.88 -20.84 -3.27
N MET A 92 -2.73 -19.58 -2.87
CA MET A 92 -1.48 -19.00 -2.40
C MET A 92 -1.16 -19.36 -0.93
N ASN A 93 -2.02 -20.12 -0.26
CA ASN A 93 -1.88 -20.52 1.14
C ASN A 93 -1.87 -19.35 2.15
N PHE A 94 -2.55 -18.25 1.85
CA PHE A 94 -2.70 -17.14 2.79
C PHE A 94 -3.97 -17.22 3.62
N VAL A 95 -5.01 -17.88 3.11
CA VAL A 95 -6.27 -18.05 3.82
C VAL A 95 -6.77 -19.49 3.76
N ASN A 96 -7.56 -19.85 4.77
CA ASN A 96 -8.41 -21.04 4.79
C ASN A 96 -9.87 -20.62 4.86
N THR A 97 -10.75 -21.44 4.29
CA THR A 97 -12.21 -21.23 4.31
C THR A 97 -12.89 -22.51 4.70
N GLU A 98 -13.89 -22.43 5.57
CA GLU A 98 -14.84 -23.51 5.80
C GLU A 98 -16.12 -23.30 4.99
N PRO A 99 -16.81 -24.35 4.55
CA PRO A 99 -18.08 -24.22 3.85
C PRO A 99 -19.08 -23.38 4.67
N TYR A 100 -19.68 -22.36 4.03
CA TYR A 100 -20.65 -21.42 4.63
C TYR A 100 -20.15 -20.61 5.82
N ARG A 101 -18.83 -20.48 6.01
CA ARG A 101 -18.23 -19.86 7.17
C ARG A 101 -17.20 -18.78 6.81
N SER A 102 -16.65 -18.24 7.87
CA SER A 102 -15.64 -17.17 7.86
C SER A 102 -14.36 -17.58 7.14
N VAL A 103 -13.66 -16.58 6.67
CA VAL A 103 -12.30 -16.69 6.13
C VAL A 103 -11.32 -16.58 7.30
N PHE A 104 -10.33 -17.46 7.35
CA PHE A 104 -9.29 -17.48 8.37
C PHE A 104 -7.92 -17.27 7.71
N LEU A 105 -7.05 -16.55 8.39
CA LEU A 105 -5.66 -16.43 7.95
C LEU A 105 -4.88 -17.70 8.33
N THR A 106 -4.01 -18.12 7.42
CA THR A 106 -2.93 -19.03 7.75
C THR A 106 -1.80 -18.27 8.47
N ASP A 107 -0.79 -19.00 8.98
CA ASP A 107 0.41 -18.35 9.53
C ASP A 107 1.12 -17.48 8.48
N ALA A 108 1.14 -17.92 7.22
CA ALA A 108 1.70 -17.14 6.13
C ALA A 108 0.88 -15.86 5.86
N GLY A 109 -0.46 -15.95 5.87
CA GLY A 109 -1.34 -14.80 5.73
C GLY A 109 -1.18 -13.80 6.88
N ARG A 110 -1.10 -14.28 8.11
CA ARG A 110 -0.87 -13.44 9.30
C ARG A 110 0.46 -12.70 9.23
N LYS A 111 1.55 -13.40 8.88
CA LYS A 111 2.86 -12.76 8.69
C LYS A 111 2.84 -11.71 7.57
N MET A 112 2.10 -11.94 6.49
CA MET A 112 1.94 -10.96 5.42
C MET A 112 1.22 -9.70 5.91
N ALA A 113 0.10 -9.84 6.62
CA ALA A 113 -0.62 -8.70 7.19
C ALA A 113 0.24 -7.89 8.16
N GLU A 114 0.97 -8.57 9.06
CA GLU A 114 1.89 -7.93 10.00
C GLU A 114 3.01 -7.17 9.29
N ALA A 115 3.58 -7.75 8.24
CA ALA A 115 4.64 -7.11 7.45
C ALA A 115 4.10 -5.87 6.69
N SER A 116 2.90 -5.93 6.12
CA SER A 116 2.25 -4.80 5.47
C SER A 116 2.02 -3.66 6.46
N ARG A 117 1.39 -3.92 7.59
CA ARG A 117 1.19 -2.93 8.66
C ARG A 117 2.50 -2.29 9.13
N ALA A 118 3.57 -3.08 9.28
CA ALA A 118 4.87 -2.57 9.69
C ALA A 118 5.47 -1.62 8.63
N ARG A 119 5.34 -1.92 7.33
CA ARG A 119 5.76 -1.04 6.24
C ARG A 119 4.97 0.26 6.26
N HIS A 120 3.64 0.17 6.35
CA HIS A 120 2.76 1.33 6.44
C HIS A 120 3.18 2.27 7.58
N HIS A 121 3.32 1.75 8.79
CA HIS A 121 3.78 2.54 9.93
C HIS A 121 5.17 3.17 9.73
N THR A 122 6.07 2.47 9.05
CA THR A 122 7.42 3.02 8.75
C THR A 122 7.31 4.23 7.81
N VAL A 123 6.48 4.15 6.78
CA VAL A 123 6.26 5.24 5.83
C VAL A 123 5.55 6.41 6.50
N VAL A 124 4.48 6.15 7.26
CA VAL A 124 3.78 7.20 8.04
C VAL A 124 4.77 7.92 8.98
N ALA A 125 5.60 7.17 9.72
CA ALA A 125 6.56 7.75 10.63
C ALA A 125 7.60 8.63 9.91
N LEU A 126 8.06 8.23 8.71
CA LEU A 126 8.94 9.05 7.89
C LEU A 126 8.25 10.34 7.46
N LEU A 127 7.05 10.24 6.86
CA LEU A 127 6.29 11.40 6.37
C LEU A 127 6.05 12.42 7.48
N ARG A 128 5.68 11.94 8.67
CA ARG A 128 5.55 12.81 9.85
C ARG A 128 6.88 13.44 10.29
N ALA A 129 7.97 12.68 10.23
CA ALA A 129 9.29 13.19 10.61
C ALA A 129 9.80 14.29 9.67
N VAL A 130 9.34 14.32 8.41
CA VAL A 130 9.66 15.38 7.45
C VAL A 130 8.62 16.51 7.41
N GLY A 131 7.58 16.48 8.29
CA GLY A 131 6.66 17.57 8.50
C GLY A 131 5.28 17.41 7.84
N VAL A 132 4.97 16.26 7.26
CA VAL A 132 3.62 15.98 6.72
C VAL A 132 2.64 15.80 7.88
N ASP A 133 1.44 16.37 7.79
CA ASP A 133 0.40 16.17 8.80
C ASP A 133 -0.06 14.70 8.86
N GLU A 134 -0.71 14.33 9.96
CA GLU A 134 -1.04 12.94 10.23
C GLU A 134 -2.01 12.34 9.21
N ALA A 135 -3.07 13.05 8.86
CA ALA A 135 -4.09 12.56 7.95
C ALA A 135 -3.53 12.34 6.54
N THR A 136 -2.75 13.30 6.05
CA THR A 136 -2.05 13.20 4.76
C THR A 136 -1.01 12.09 4.78
N ALA A 137 -0.22 11.96 5.87
CA ALA A 137 0.79 10.92 5.99
C ALA A 137 0.19 9.52 5.95
N TRP A 138 -0.96 9.30 6.58
CA TRP A 138 -1.69 8.03 6.51
C TRP A 138 -2.19 7.73 5.10
N ALA A 139 -2.79 8.71 4.43
CA ALA A 139 -3.30 8.55 3.06
C ALA A 139 -2.19 8.26 2.03
N ASP A 140 -1.08 9.00 2.11
CA ASP A 140 0.04 8.85 1.17
C ASP A 140 0.82 7.55 1.41
N ALA A 141 0.94 7.12 2.67
CA ALA A 141 1.63 5.89 3.03
C ALA A 141 1.00 4.67 2.36
N GLU A 142 -0.33 4.63 2.21
CA GLU A 142 -1.09 3.55 1.57
C GLU A 142 -0.56 3.19 0.18
N GLY A 143 -0.25 4.19 -0.62
CA GLY A 143 0.31 3.97 -1.97
C GLY A 143 1.83 3.80 -2.01
N MET A 144 2.55 4.36 -1.02
CA MET A 144 4.02 4.36 -1.01
C MET A 144 4.61 3.04 -0.54
N GLU A 145 4.03 2.41 0.48
CA GLU A 145 4.59 1.23 1.13
C GLU A 145 4.80 0.04 0.17
N HIS A 146 3.86 -0.16 -0.75
CA HIS A 146 3.91 -1.25 -1.73
C HIS A 146 4.96 -1.04 -2.83
N ARG A 147 5.47 0.18 -2.99
CA ARG A 147 6.42 0.56 -4.05
C ARG A 147 7.83 0.78 -3.56
N CYS A 148 8.01 0.88 -2.25
CA CYS A 148 9.32 0.99 -1.64
C CYS A 148 10.03 -0.37 -1.61
N SER A 149 11.31 -0.38 -1.97
CA SER A 149 12.14 -1.57 -1.79
C SER A 149 12.45 -1.80 -0.30
N PRO A 150 12.79 -3.04 0.11
CA PRO A 150 13.21 -3.33 1.48
C PRO A 150 14.35 -2.43 1.96
N GLU A 151 15.30 -2.11 1.08
CA GLU A 151 16.42 -1.22 1.37
C GLU A 151 15.95 0.21 1.66
N THR A 152 14.99 0.71 0.86
CA THR A 152 14.37 2.02 1.08
C THR A 152 13.63 2.07 2.41
N LEU A 153 12.84 1.06 2.73
CA LEU A 153 12.11 0.97 4.00
C LEU A 153 13.06 0.90 5.21
N THR A 154 14.18 0.18 5.07
CA THR A 154 15.22 0.13 6.09
C THR A 154 15.83 1.52 6.31
N ALA A 155 16.17 2.23 5.24
CA ALA A 155 16.69 3.58 5.33
C ALA A 155 15.71 4.56 5.98
N PHE A 156 14.40 4.42 5.68
CA PHE A 156 13.34 5.20 6.31
C PHE A 156 13.28 4.95 7.82
N ALA A 157 13.29 3.68 8.22
CA ALA A 157 13.26 3.30 9.64
C ALA A 157 14.49 3.82 10.41
N GLU A 158 15.67 3.77 9.80
CA GLU A 158 16.89 4.30 10.39
C GLU A 158 16.87 5.83 10.51
N PHE A 159 16.35 6.52 9.51
CA PHE A 159 16.17 7.97 9.57
C PHE A 159 15.25 8.38 10.72
N VAL A 160 14.07 7.73 10.82
CA VAL A 160 13.10 8.01 11.89
C VAL A 160 13.69 7.76 13.27
N LYS A 161 14.48 6.69 13.44
CA LYS A 161 15.16 6.42 14.73
C LYS A 161 16.10 7.55 15.13
N LYS A 162 16.84 8.12 14.18
CA LYS A 162 17.79 9.23 14.43
C LYS A 162 17.09 10.55 14.79
N GLN A 163 15.83 10.73 14.38
CA GLN A 163 15.05 11.94 14.71
C GLN A 163 14.43 11.89 16.11
N LYS A 164 14.34 10.71 16.73
CA LYS A 164 13.77 10.51 18.08
C LYS A 164 14.81 10.60 19.21
N LEU A 165 16.07 10.85 18.87
CA LEU A 165 17.18 11.11 19.80
C LEU A 165 17.44 12.61 19.93
#